data_c7ff9c57e0b71ff4a0dd4ecd2214d6d0
#
_entry.id   c7ff9c57e0b71ff4a0dd4ecd2214d6d0
#
_cell.length_a   1.000
_cell.length_b   1.000
_cell.length_c   1.000
_cell.angle_alpha   90.00
_cell.angle_beta   90.00
_cell.angle_gamma   90.00
#
_symmetry.space_group_name_H-M   'P 1'
#
loop_
_entity.id
_entity.type
_entity.pdbx_description
1 polymer ?
#
loop_
_entity_poly.entity_id
_entity_poly.type
_entity_poly.pdbx_seq_one_letter_code
_entity_poly.pdbx_strand_id
1 'polypeptide(L)'
;MLYDLSSDFQRKAFQARVDTLMEKDAVVEMTEKAFRSPNQNRYLHLLIGVVAIETGNTLEDAKKWYFKETCNPDLFHVQHRDKIGNCIDHIRSTAELTKEEMSTAIDRFKRWGAENGIYMPNPDDASLLKAIEIEMGRMKSYL
;
A
#
# COMPACT_ATOMS: atom_id res chain seq x y z
N MET A 1 0.97 -17.84 -10.89
CA MET A 1 0.65 -16.89 -11.96
C MET A 1 -0.68 -16.22 -11.66
N LEU A 2 -0.75 -14.91 -11.81
CA LEU A 2 -1.97 -14.14 -11.54
C LEU A 2 -2.70 -13.83 -12.84
N TYR A 3 -4.04 -13.91 -12.81
CA TYR A 3 -4.90 -13.53 -13.91
C TYR A 3 -5.82 -12.40 -13.46
N ASP A 4 -5.75 -11.28 -14.15
CA ASP A 4 -6.67 -10.16 -13.96
C ASP A 4 -7.87 -10.35 -14.88
N LEU A 5 -8.99 -10.75 -14.29
CA LEU A 5 -10.19 -11.09 -15.05
C LEU A 5 -10.99 -9.88 -15.55
N SER A 6 -10.54 -8.66 -15.24
CA SER A 6 -11.07 -7.46 -15.87
C SER A 6 -10.54 -7.23 -17.29
N SER A 7 -9.42 -7.86 -17.64
CA SER A 7 -8.83 -7.83 -18.98
C SER A 7 -9.38 -8.97 -19.85
N ASP A 8 -9.90 -8.66 -21.03
CA ASP A 8 -10.44 -9.68 -21.95
C ASP A 8 -9.34 -10.67 -22.37
N PHE A 9 -8.13 -10.19 -22.60
CA PHE A 9 -7.01 -11.05 -22.95
C PHE A 9 -6.69 -12.05 -21.84
N GLN A 10 -6.63 -11.57 -20.60
CA GLN A 10 -6.32 -12.42 -19.45
C GLN A 10 -7.47 -13.38 -19.10
N ARG A 11 -8.72 -12.98 -19.35
CA ARG A 11 -9.87 -13.87 -19.20
C ARG A 11 -9.76 -15.07 -20.14
N LYS A 12 -9.39 -14.82 -21.41
CA LYS A 12 -9.21 -15.89 -22.39
C LYS A 12 -8.04 -16.81 -22.01
N ALA A 13 -6.94 -16.24 -21.56
CA ALA A 13 -5.79 -17.02 -21.09
C ALA A 13 -6.15 -17.86 -19.86
N PHE A 14 -6.89 -17.32 -18.93
CA PHE A 14 -7.38 -18.03 -17.76
C PHE A 14 -8.30 -19.20 -18.15
N GLN A 15 -9.25 -18.97 -19.05
CA GLN A 15 -10.15 -20.01 -19.50
C GLN A 15 -9.40 -21.15 -20.21
N ALA A 16 -8.42 -20.81 -21.04
CA ALA A 16 -7.57 -21.81 -21.70
C ALA A 16 -6.79 -22.64 -20.69
N ARG A 17 -6.28 -22.01 -19.65
CA ARG A 17 -5.56 -22.71 -18.58
C ARG A 17 -6.48 -23.63 -17.78
N VAL A 18 -7.69 -23.18 -17.47
CA VAL A 18 -8.72 -24.01 -16.81
C VAL A 18 -9.04 -25.24 -17.64
N ASP A 19 -9.26 -25.07 -18.94
CA ASP A 19 -9.58 -26.18 -19.85
C ASP A 19 -8.45 -27.23 -19.89
N THR A 20 -7.19 -26.77 -19.93
CA THR A 20 -6.02 -27.65 -19.89
C THR A 20 -5.94 -28.44 -18.59
N LEU A 21 -6.20 -27.79 -17.46
CA LEU A 21 -6.19 -28.45 -16.15
C LEU A 21 -7.32 -29.46 -16.00
N MET A 22 -8.48 -29.17 -16.57
CA MET A 22 -9.62 -30.11 -16.60
C MET A 22 -9.32 -31.36 -17.44
N GLU A 23 -8.65 -31.20 -18.57
CA GLU A 23 -8.24 -32.34 -19.40
C GLU A 23 -7.24 -33.26 -18.68
N LYS A 24 -6.41 -32.70 -17.80
CA LYS A 24 -5.41 -33.46 -17.04
C LYS A 24 -5.97 -34.08 -15.77
N ASP A 25 -7.22 -33.82 -15.44
CA ASP A 25 -7.81 -34.19 -14.15
C ASP A 25 -6.95 -33.69 -12.96
N ALA A 26 -6.40 -32.49 -13.09
CA ALA A 26 -5.46 -31.94 -12.12
C ALA A 26 -6.16 -31.52 -10.82
N VAL A 27 -5.47 -31.69 -9.72
CA VAL A 27 -5.88 -31.12 -8.44
C VAL A 27 -5.39 -29.68 -8.40
N VAL A 28 -6.31 -28.73 -8.21
CA VAL A 28 -5.98 -27.30 -8.26
C VAL A 28 -6.47 -26.61 -7.00
N GLU A 29 -5.72 -25.58 -6.61
CA GLU A 29 -6.13 -24.62 -5.59
C GLU A 29 -6.43 -23.29 -6.26
N MET A 30 -7.56 -22.71 -5.93
CA MET A 30 -7.98 -21.44 -6.51
C MET A 30 -8.25 -20.43 -5.39
N THR A 31 -7.58 -19.29 -5.46
CA THR A 31 -7.76 -18.20 -4.52
C THR A 31 -8.05 -16.90 -5.27
N GLU A 32 -8.93 -16.11 -4.69
CA GLU A 32 -9.14 -14.75 -5.16
C GLU A 32 -8.20 -13.82 -4.39
N LYS A 33 -7.41 -13.03 -5.12
CA LYS A 33 -6.49 -12.09 -4.49
C LYS A 33 -7.10 -10.70 -4.47
N ALA A 34 -7.30 -10.17 -3.27
CA ALA A 34 -7.75 -8.79 -3.09
C ALA A 34 -6.54 -7.86 -3.31
N PHE A 35 -6.54 -7.14 -4.42
CA PHE A 35 -5.54 -6.10 -4.66
C PHE A 35 -6.03 -4.77 -4.18
N ARG A 36 -5.13 -4.02 -3.51
CA ARG A 36 -5.33 -2.60 -3.35
C ARG A 36 -5.20 -1.95 -4.72
N SER A 37 -5.98 -0.87 -4.93
CA SER A 37 -5.85 -0.08 -6.15
C SER A 37 -4.41 0.41 -6.30
N PRO A 38 -3.76 0.25 -7.48
CA PRO A 38 -2.45 0.85 -7.74
C PRO A 38 -2.45 2.38 -7.51
N ASN A 39 -3.58 3.04 -7.80
CA ASN A 39 -3.75 4.47 -7.55
C ASN A 39 -3.72 4.81 -6.06
N GLN A 40 -4.29 3.95 -5.21
CA GLN A 40 -4.24 4.13 -3.76
C GLN A 40 -2.81 4.04 -3.23
N ASN A 41 -2.02 3.09 -3.70
CA ASN A 41 -0.61 2.96 -3.34
C ASN A 41 0.21 4.17 -3.77
N ARG A 42 -0.01 4.64 -5.00
CA ARG A 42 0.67 5.82 -5.53
C ARG A 42 0.31 7.06 -4.73
N TYR A 43 -0.95 7.24 -4.42
CA TYR A 43 -1.44 8.34 -3.59
C TYR A 43 -0.78 8.35 -2.22
N LEU A 44 -0.75 7.20 -1.52
CA LEU A 44 -0.07 7.08 -0.24
C LEU A 44 1.41 7.46 -0.35
N HIS A 45 2.10 6.96 -1.36
CA HIS A 45 3.51 7.26 -1.58
C HIS A 45 3.75 8.77 -1.73
N LEU A 46 2.87 9.47 -2.45
CA LEU A 46 2.95 10.91 -2.61
C LEU A 46 2.68 11.66 -1.29
N LEU A 47 1.72 11.20 -0.48
CA LEU A 47 1.47 11.78 0.84
C LEU A 47 2.67 11.60 1.77
N ILE A 48 3.31 10.45 1.76
CA ILE A 48 4.54 10.22 2.51
C ILE A 48 5.64 11.17 2.02
N GLY A 49 5.71 11.41 0.72
CA GLY A 49 6.62 12.39 0.13
C GLY A 49 6.40 13.80 0.65
N VAL A 50 5.15 14.23 0.78
CA VAL A 50 4.82 15.54 1.36
C VAL A 50 5.38 15.66 2.77
N VAL A 51 5.13 14.66 3.60
CA VAL A 51 5.62 14.68 5.00
C VAL A 51 7.15 14.65 5.04
N ALA A 52 7.78 13.86 4.19
CA ALA A 52 9.24 13.80 4.12
C ALA A 52 9.84 15.16 3.75
N ILE A 53 9.26 15.86 2.78
CA ILE A 53 9.69 17.20 2.36
C ILE A 53 9.49 18.21 3.49
N GLU A 54 8.30 18.23 4.10
CA GLU A 54 7.94 19.20 5.13
C GLU A 54 8.73 19.02 6.44
N THR A 55 9.08 17.78 6.76
CA THR A 55 9.80 17.48 8.00
C THR A 55 11.32 17.36 7.82
N GLY A 56 11.79 17.29 6.57
CA GLY A 56 13.22 17.08 6.30
C GLY A 56 13.69 15.66 6.55
N ASN A 57 12.79 14.68 6.56
CA ASN A 57 13.11 13.27 6.74
C ASN A 57 13.20 12.53 5.41
N THR A 58 13.76 11.32 5.44
CA THR A 58 13.72 10.43 4.29
C THR A 58 12.32 9.85 4.11
N LEU A 59 12.03 9.30 2.93
CA LEU A 59 10.75 8.62 2.67
C LEU A 59 10.54 7.45 3.62
N GLU A 60 11.59 6.66 3.87
CA GLU A 60 11.53 5.53 4.81
C GLU A 60 11.20 5.96 6.23
N ASP A 61 11.86 7.01 6.72
CA ASP A 61 11.62 7.52 8.06
C ASP A 61 10.23 8.11 8.21
N ALA A 62 9.77 8.88 7.21
CA ALA A 62 8.42 9.43 7.21
C ALA A 62 7.36 8.32 7.21
N LYS A 63 7.55 7.29 6.42
CA LYS A 63 6.65 6.13 6.37
C LYS A 63 6.61 5.39 7.69
N LYS A 64 7.78 5.10 8.27
CA LYS A 64 7.90 4.35 9.52
C LYS A 64 7.38 5.13 10.72
N TRP A 65 7.89 6.34 10.93
CA TRP A 65 7.65 7.09 12.16
C TRP A 65 6.32 7.81 12.17
N TYR A 66 5.92 8.42 11.06
CA TYR A 66 4.67 9.19 11.03
C TYR A 66 3.48 8.36 10.57
N PHE A 67 3.60 7.68 9.46
CA PHE A 67 2.46 6.92 8.91
C PHE A 67 2.13 5.68 9.74
N LYS A 68 3.13 4.85 10.03
CA LYS A 68 2.92 3.60 10.76
C LYS A 68 2.84 3.80 12.28
N GLU A 69 3.86 4.41 12.86
CA GLU A 69 4.00 4.46 14.32
C GLU A 69 3.11 5.52 14.96
N THR A 70 3.03 6.71 14.39
CA THR A 70 2.26 7.81 14.97
C THR A 70 0.78 7.72 14.64
N CYS A 71 0.43 7.47 13.39
CA CYS A 71 -0.95 7.54 12.91
C CYS A 71 -1.70 6.21 13.00
N ASN A 72 -1.02 5.10 12.79
CA ASN A 72 -1.66 3.79 12.60
C ASN A 72 -0.99 2.64 13.37
N PRO A 73 -0.62 2.83 14.65
CA PRO A 73 0.06 1.76 15.37
C PRO A 73 -0.79 0.50 15.51
N ASP A 74 -2.09 0.63 15.67
CA ASP A 74 -3.02 -0.49 15.81
C ASP A 74 -3.15 -1.32 14.53
N LEU A 75 -2.99 -0.70 13.36
CA LEU A 75 -3.07 -1.40 12.08
C LEU A 75 -1.77 -2.12 11.72
N PHE A 76 -0.62 -1.59 12.12
CA PHE A 76 0.69 -2.10 11.72
C PHE A 76 1.35 -2.99 12.76
N HIS A 77 1.09 -2.79 14.03
CA HIS A 77 1.60 -3.65 15.10
C HIS A 77 0.64 -4.79 15.36
N VAL A 78 1.05 -6.00 15.03
CA VAL A 78 0.29 -7.21 15.32
C VAL A 78 1.15 -8.15 16.15
N GLN A 79 0.51 -8.86 17.07
CA GLN A 79 1.18 -9.86 17.89
C GLN A 79 0.68 -11.25 17.53
N HIS A 80 1.58 -12.21 17.49
CA HIS A 80 1.22 -13.60 17.34
C HIS A 80 2.03 -14.45 18.32
N ARG A 81 1.45 -15.58 18.70
CA ARG A 81 2.17 -16.57 19.49
C ARG A 81 2.81 -17.58 18.55
N ASP A 82 4.10 -17.83 18.77
CA ASP A 82 4.78 -18.90 18.06
C ASP A 82 4.41 -20.28 18.65
N LYS A 83 4.97 -21.35 18.08
CA LYS A 83 4.66 -22.71 18.49
C LYS A 83 5.16 -23.07 19.89
N ILE A 84 6.09 -22.29 20.44
CA ILE A 84 6.64 -22.51 21.78
C ILE A 84 6.06 -21.54 22.82
N GLY A 85 5.05 -20.76 22.44
CA GLY A 85 4.30 -19.91 23.34
C GLY A 85 4.81 -18.50 23.53
N ASN A 86 5.83 -18.07 22.80
CA ASN A 86 6.34 -16.70 22.85
C ASN A 86 5.42 -15.75 22.09
N CYS A 87 5.17 -14.56 22.65
CA CYS A 87 4.53 -13.47 21.94
C CYS A 87 5.56 -12.75 21.10
N ILE A 88 5.34 -12.70 19.78
CA ILE A 88 6.21 -12.01 18.84
C ILE A 88 5.47 -10.82 18.25
N ASP A 89 6.08 -9.64 18.33
CA ASP A 89 5.59 -8.44 17.69
C ASP A 89 6.00 -8.45 16.21
N HIS A 90 5.03 -8.22 15.33
CA HIS A 90 5.27 -8.10 13.91
C HIS A 90 4.77 -6.73 13.44
N ILE A 91 5.60 -6.03 12.68
CA ILE A 91 5.21 -4.79 12.01
C ILE A 91 4.84 -5.13 10.57
N ARG A 92 3.57 -4.97 10.25
CA ARG A 92 3.06 -5.27 8.92
C ARG A 92 3.66 -4.31 7.89
N SER A 93 3.88 -4.80 6.67
CA SER A 93 4.16 -3.93 5.54
C SER A 93 2.84 -3.32 5.02
N THR A 94 2.93 -2.22 4.27
CA THR A 94 1.74 -1.63 3.63
C THR A 94 1.07 -2.59 2.65
N ALA A 95 1.83 -3.55 2.10
CA ALA A 95 1.31 -4.57 1.20
C ALA A 95 0.35 -5.54 1.88
N GLU A 96 0.44 -5.69 3.19
CA GLU A 96 -0.41 -6.61 3.97
C GLU A 96 -1.77 -6.02 4.34
N LEU A 97 -1.96 -4.70 4.18
CA LEU A 97 -3.24 -4.04 4.48
C LEU A 97 -4.28 -4.34 3.41
N THR A 98 -5.52 -4.51 3.85
CA THR A 98 -6.67 -4.55 2.94
C THR A 98 -6.93 -3.15 2.38
N LYS A 99 -7.77 -3.06 1.36
CA LYS A 99 -8.19 -1.78 0.79
C LYS A 99 -8.85 -0.88 1.84
N GLU A 100 -9.70 -1.45 2.68
CA GLU A 100 -10.42 -0.76 3.75
C GLU A 100 -9.47 -0.28 4.84
N GLU A 101 -8.53 -1.13 5.24
CA GLU A 101 -7.51 -0.77 6.21
C GLU A 101 -6.63 0.36 5.68
N MET A 102 -6.24 0.31 4.41
CA MET A 102 -5.45 1.36 3.77
C MET A 102 -6.22 2.68 3.71
N SER A 103 -7.50 2.67 3.38
CA SER A 103 -8.33 3.88 3.38
C SER A 103 -8.39 4.51 4.76
N THR A 104 -8.58 3.71 5.80
CA THR A 104 -8.56 4.18 7.20
C THR A 104 -7.19 4.77 7.56
N ALA A 105 -6.12 4.11 7.17
CA ALA A 105 -4.76 4.55 7.46
C ALA A 105 -4.45 5.90 6.80
N ILE A 106 -4.86 6.06 5.55
CA ILE A 106 -4.66 7.31 4.80
C ILE A 106 -5.48 8.45 5.42
N ASP A 107 -6.74 8.20 5.81
CA ASP A 107 -7.58 9.21 6.44
C ASP A 107 -6.98 9.69 7.76
N ARG A 108 -6.47 8.79 8.57
CA ARG A 108 -5.79 9.13 9.82
C ARG A 108 -4.52 9.95 9.56
N PHE A 109 -3.78 9.60 8.54
CA PHE A 109 -2.57 10.32 8.15
C PHE A 109 -2.87 11.74 7.69
N LYS A 110 -3.91 11.93 6.90
CA LYS A 110 -4.35 13.25 6.45
C LYS A 110 -4.81 14.11 7.63
N ARG A 111 -5.55 13.52 8.57
CA ARG A 111 -6.00 14.22 9.78
C ARG A 111 -4.83 14.67 10.64
N TRP A 112 -3.87 13.76 10.85
CA TRP A 112 -2.64 14.08 11.56
C TRP A 112 -1.87 15.22 10.88
N GLY A 113 -1.76 15.18 9.56
CA GLY A 113 -1.12 16.25 8.78
C GLY A 113 -1.80 17.60 8.99
N ALA A 114 -3.14 17.63 8.93
CA ALA A 114 -3.91 18.85 9.15
C ALA A 114 -3.69 19.43 10.56
N GLU A 115 -3.62 18.56 11.58
CA GLU A 115 -3.34 18.95 12.97
C GLU A 115 -1.93 19.53 13.14
N ASN A 116 -0.99 19.14 12.30
CA ASN A 116 0.39 19.58 12.37
C ASN A 116 0.76 20.63 11.30
N GLY A 117 -0.24 21.20 10.65
CA GLY A 117 -0.03 22.24 9.64
C GLY A 117 0.57 21.74 8.34
N ILE A 118 0.50 20.44 8.07
CA ILE A 118 0.97 19.85 6.81
C ILE A 118 -0.23 19.62 5.90
N TYR A 119 -0.27 20.34 4.79
CA TYR A 119 -1.35 20.18 3.81
C TYR A 119 -1.10 18.95 2.96
N MET A 120 -2.05 18.03 3.00
CA MET A 120 -2.04 16.83 2.17
C MET A 120 -3.10 16.97 1.08
N PRO A 121 -2.71 16.94 -0.21
CA PRO A 121 -3.65 17.15 -1.31
C PRO A 121 -4.65 16.01 -1.44
N ASN A 122 -5.81 16.32 -2.02
CA ASN A 122 -6.80 15.31 -2.35
C ASN A 122 -6.34 14.49 -3.57
N PRO A 123 -6.86 13.25 -3.73
CA PRO A 123 -6.46 12.39 -4.86
C PRO A 123 -6.74 12.98 -6.23
N ASP A 124 -7.70 13.89 -6.35
CA ASP A 124 -8.10 14.54 -7.59
C ASP A 124 -7.30 15.81 -7.90
N ASP A 125 -6.44 16.27 -7.01
CA ASP A 125 -5.58 17.43 -7.23
C ASP A 125 -4.33 17.02 -8.03
N ALA A 126 -4.51 16.78 -9.32
CA ALA A 126 -3.47 16.26 -10.20
C ALA A 126 -2.26 17.19 -10.32
N SER A 127 -2.48 18.51 -10.34
CA SER A 127 -1.39 19.49 -10.48
C SER A 127 -0.45 19.46 -9.28
N LEU A 128 -1.01 19.46 -8.08
CA LEU A 128 -0.24 19.45 -6.84
C LEU A 128 0.47 18.11 -6.64
N LEU A 129 -0.21 17.00 -6.93
CA LEU A 129 0.40 15.68 -6.86
C LEU A 129 1.59 15.53 -7.81
N LYS A 130 1.48 16.09 -9.01
CA LYS A 130 2.58 16.08 -9.98
C LYS A 130 3.76 16.91 -9.50
N ALA A 131 3.50 18.08 -8.92
CA ALA A 131 4.54 18.94 -8.34
C ALA A 131 5.29 18.22 -7.22
N ILE A 132 4.58 17.50 -6.36
CA ILE A 132 5.17 16.69 -5.28
C ILE A 132 6.04 15.58 -5.85
N GLU A 133 5.56 14.88 -6.87
CA GLU A 133 6.30 13.79 -7.52
C GLU A 133 7.63 14.30 -8.12
N ILE A 134 7.61 15.48 -8.73
CA ILE A 134 8.82 16.13 -9.27
C ILE A 134 9.80 16.44 -8.14
N GLU A 135 9.34 17.01 -7.04
CA GLU A 135 10.18 17.36 -5.90
C GLU A 135 10.78 16.12 -5.23
N MET A 136 10.03 15.04 -5.11
CA MET A 136 10.53 13.76 -4.61
C MET A 136 11.65 13.21 -5.51
N GLY A 137 11.51 13.36 -6.82
CA GLY A 137 12.54 12.97 -7.78
C GLY A 137 13.84 13.75 -7.58
N ARG A 138 13.75 15.04 -7.27
CA ARG A 138 14.94 15.86 -6.95
C ARG A 138 15.61 15.42 -5.65
N MET A 139 14.84 15.07 -4.63
CA MET A 139 15.39 14.56 -3.38
C MET A 139 16.20 13.28 -3.57
N LYS A 140 15.73 12.38 -4.43
CA LYS A 140 16.44 11.13 -4.78
C LYS A 140 17.79 11.40 -5.45
N SER A 141 17.93 12.52 -6.16
CA SER A 141 19.16 12.87 -6.86
C SER A 141 20.29 13.29 -5.92
N TYR A 142 19.97 13.64 -4.68
CA TYR A 142 20.95 14.06 -3.67
C TYR A 142 21.30 12.93 -2.68
N LEU A 143 20.67 11.81 -2.83
CA LEU A 143 20.95 10.61 -2.06
C LEU A 143 21.86 9.66 -2.86
#